data_ffc1667f53b8e583111f2ea1ba431a8a
#
_entry.id   ffc1667f53b8e583111f2ea1ba431a8a
#
_cell.length_a   1.000
_cell.length_b   1.000
_cell.length_c   1.000
_cell.angle_alpha   90.00
_cell.angle_beta   90.00
_cell.angle_gamma   90.00
#
_symmetry.space_group_name_H-M   'P 1'
#
loop_
_entity.id
_entity.type
_entity.pdbx_description
1 polymer ?
#
loop_
_entity_poly.entity_id
_entity_poly.type
_entity_poly.pdbx_seq_one_letter_code
_entity_poly.pdbx_strand_id
1 'polypeptide(L)'
;MFTRIQSRAFVVLSLGLVSIGNSLNGQSVTPADKPDQDNKIELSYHVKAIKRDSAGQYTMSGTVSGERQGRATLVFGFDEGSSGQAGKALVHSYWVVKAEPASESFKAKLSGTAEVVSGQTHLVGKITEGANKGRRVETSSRLLNFGPNRSLSDIDGNMIIDGK
;
A
#
# COMPACT_ATOMS: atom_id res chain seq x y z
N MET A 1 -14.71 -40.55 -27.57
CA MET A 1 -15.45 -40.55 -26.30
C MET A 1 -15.54 -39.09 -25.82
N PHE A 2 -16.62 -38.43 -26.17
CA PHE A 2 -16.79 -36.98 -25.92
C PHE A 2 -17.67 -36.78 -24.68
N THR A 3 -17.16 -36.10 -23.68
CA THR A 3 -17.94 -35.75 -22.50
C THR A 3 -18.36 -34.26 -22.59
N ARG A 4 -19.66 -34.06 -22.72
CA ARG A 4 -20.32 -32.74 -22.73
C ARG A 4 -20.30 -32.12 -21.33
N ILE A 5 -19.85 -30.88 -21.24
CA ILE A 5 -20.03 -30.01 -20.06
C ILE A 5 -21.29 -29.18 -20.27
N GLN A 6 -22.30 -29.36 -19.42
CA GLN A 6 -23.53 -28.61 -19.42
C GLN A 6 -23.34 -27.29 -18.63
N SER A 7 -23.59 -26.16 -19.30
CA SER A 7 -23.76 -24.84 -18.66
C SER A 7 -25.14 -24.78 -17.99
N ARG A 8 -25.14 -24.46 -16.69
CA ARG A 8 -26.38 -24.10 -15.96
C ARG A 8 -26.49 -22.59 -15.90
N ALA A 9 -27.48 -22.06 -16.58
CA ALA A 9 -27.90 -20.67 -16.45
C ALA A 9 -28.71 -20.50 -15.16
N PHE A 10 -28.35 -19.54 -14.33
CA PHE A 10 -29.15 -19.08 -13.20
C PHE A 10 -30.02 -17.91 -13.67
N VAL A 11 -31.32 -18.12 -13.65
CA VAL A 11 -32.33 -17.07 -13.84
C VAL A 11 -32.69 -16.53 -12.46
N VAL A 12 -32.45 -15.25 -12.22
CA VAL A 12 -32.92 -14.55 -11.02
C VAL A 12 -34.18 -13.82 -11.38
N LEU A 13 -35.30 -14.30 -10.85
CA LEU A 13 -36.61 -13.62 -10.92
C LEU A 13 -36.65 -12.54 -9.82
N SER A 14 -36.74 -11.27 -10.21
CA SER A 14 -37.00 -10.17 -9.29
C SER A 14 -38.53 -9.91 -9.29
N LEU A 15 -39.17 -10.23 -8.16
CA LEU A 15 -40.55 -9.82 -7.89
C LEU A 15 -40.58 -8.35 -7.42
N GLY A 16 -41.27 -7.50 -8.18
CA GLY A 16 -41.56 -6.15 -7.77
C GLY A 16 -42.71 -6.13 -6.73
N LEU A 17 -42.51 -5.38 -5.67
CA LEU A 17 -43.58 -4.97 -4.76
C LEU A 17 -43.83 -3.49 -4.94
N VAL A 18 -44.99 -3.16 -5.49
CA VAL A 18 -45.57 -1.80 -5.52
C VAL A 18 -46.20 -1.54 -4.17
N SER A 19 -45.73 -0.51 -3.47
CA SER A 19 -46.42 0.01 -2.28
C SER A 19 -46.81 1.44 -2.52
N ILE A 20 -48.14 1.68 -2.61
CA ILE A 20 -48.78 2.99 -2.66
C ILE A 20 -49.11 3.40 -1.24
N GLY A 21 -48.76 4.58 -0.83
CA GLY A 21 -49.18 5.07 0.49
C GLY A 21 -48.69 6.47 0.84
N ASN A 22 -49.37 7.47 0.42
CA ASN A 22 -49.77 8.76 1.03
C ASN A 22 -48.81 9.54 1.98
N SER A 23 -48.57 10.77 1.53
CA SER A 23 -48.97 12.02 2.23
C SER A 23 -48.00 12.69 3.21
N LEU A 24 -47.55 13.86 2.74
CA LEU A 24 -47.40 15.14 3.49
C LEU A 24 -46.63 15.11 4.84
N ASN A 25 -45.36 15.49 4.78
CA ASN A 25 -44.89 16.64 5.56
C ASN A 25 -43.55 17.09 5.01
N GLY A 26 -43.47 18.34 4.60
CA GLY A 26 -42.24 18.98 4.11
C GLY A 26 -41.27 19.17 5.25
N GLN A 27 -40.39 18.18 5.47
CA GLN A 27 -39.11 18.37 6.11
C GLN A 27 -38.07 18.28 5.00
N SER A 28 -37.42 19.41 4.73
CA SER A 28 -36.19 19.48 3.96
C SER A 28 -35.19 18.56 4.65
N VAL A 29 -35.08 17.33 4.18
CA VAL A 29 -33.99 16.43 4.54
C VAL A 29 -32.77 16.98 3.83
N THR A 30 -31.98 17.73 4.56
CA THR A 30 -30.60 18.03 4.18
C THR A 30 -29.96 16.69 3.79
N PRO A 31 -29.35 16.56 2.60
CA PRO A 31 -28.66 15.33 2.25
C PRO A 31 -27.66 15.08 3.38
N ALA A 32 -27.82 13.96 4.07
CA ALA A 32 -26.83 13.51 5.03
C ALA A 32 -25.47 13.57 4.32
N ASP A 33 -24.54 14.33 4.90
CA ASP A 33 -23.15 14.37 4.47
C ASP A 33 -22.72 12.92 4.21
N LYS A 34 -22.45 12.60 2.94
CA LYS A 34 -21.73 11.39 2.61
C LYS A 34 -20.45 11.47 3.44
N PRO A 35 -20.12 10.45 4.25
CA PRO A 35 -18.85 10.44 4.92
C PRO A 35 -17.81 10.68 3.84
N ASP A 36 -16.93 11.68 4.06
CA ASP A 36 -15.80 11.97 3.20
C ASP A 36 -15.16 10.63 2.83
N GLN A 37 -15.37 10.21 1.57
CA GLN A 37 -14.62 9.07 1.06
C GLN A 37 -13.18 9.54 1.09
N ASP A 38 -12.47 9.12 2.14
CA ASP A 38 -11.04 9.31 2.31
C ASP A 38 -10.40 9.06 0.95
N ASN A 39 -9.91 10.11 0.31
CA ASN A 39 -9.23 10.08 -0.99
C ASN A 39 -7.85 9.41 -0.81
N LYS A 40 -7.87 8.17 -0.32
CA LYS A 40 -6.68 7.34 -0.15
C LYS A 40 -6.17 6.94 -1.53
N ILE A 41 -4.86 6.94 -1.68
CA ILE A 41 -4.20 6.44 -2.87
C ILE A 41 -3.53 5.14 -2.48
N GLU A 42 -3.91 4.06 -3.15
CA GLU A 42 -3.37 2.73 -2.89
C GLU A 42 -2.42 2.29 -4.02
N LEU A 43 -1.22 1.91 -3.64
CA LEU A 43 -0.18 1.44 -4.54
C LEU A 43 0.32 0.08 -4.07
N SER A 44 0.57 -0.82 -5.01
CA SER A 44 1.37 -2.03 -4.79
C SER A 44 2.77 -1.80 -5.33
N TYR A 45 3.77 -2.42 -4.73
CA TYR A 45 5.14 -2.32 -5.20
C TYR A 45 5.92 -3.62 -5.07
N HIS A 46 6.88 -3.77 -5.97
CA HIS A 46 7.90 -4.81 -5.92
C HIS A 46 9.25 -4.16 -6.21
N VAL A 47 10.19 -4.29 -5.30
CA VAL A 47 11.55 -3.74 -5.44
C VAL A 47 12.61 -4.81 -5.12
N LYS A 48 13.69 -4.81 -5.90
CA LYS A 48 14.82 -5.74 -5.77
C LYS A 48 16.05 -5.01 -5.30
N ALA A 49 16.86 -5.69 -4.46
CA ALA A 49 18.14 -5.17 -4.01
C ALA A 49 19.11 -5.06 -5.18
N ILE A 50 19.68 -3.88 -5.37
CA ILE A 50 20.72 -3.62 -6.36
C ILE A 50 22.09 -3.61 -5.68
N LYS A 51 22.16 -3.00 -4.49
CA LYS A 51 23.41 -2.77 -3.78
C LYS A 51 23.15 -2.78 -2.27
N ARG A 52 24.15 -3.30 -1.53
CA ARG A 52 24.27 -3.11 -0.08
C ARG A 52 25.57 -2.33 0.17
N ASP A 53 25.50 -1.27 0.96
CA ASP A 53 26.69 -0.50 1.33
C ASP A 53 27.39 -1.06 2.58
N SER A 54 28.50 -0.42 2.96
CA SER A 54 29.28 -0.80 4.15
C SER A 54 28.57 -0.54 5.48
N ALA A 55 27.56 0.33 5.49
CA ALA A 55 26.70 0.61 6.63
C ALA A 55 25.50 -0.36 6.72
N GLY A 56 25.42 -1.34 5.81
CA GLY A 56 24.35 -2.33 5.81
C GLY A 56 23.05 -1.86 5.18
N GLN A 57 23.02 -0.66 4.58
CA GLN A 57 21.83 -0.14 3.89
C GLN A 57 21.70 -0.75 2.49
N TYR A 58 20.48 -1.05 2.10
CA TYR A 58 20.14 -1.59 0.79
C TYR A 58 19.61 -0.49 -0.11
N THR A 59 20.20 -0.35 -1.30
CA THR A 59 19.57 0.38 -2.40
C THR A 59 18.78 -0.61 -3.23
N MET A 60 17.50 -0.32 -3.44
CA MET A 60 16.58 -1.19 -4.15
C MET A 60 15.90 -0.43 -5.28
N SER A 61 15.49 -1.12 -6.33
CA SER A 61 14.74 -0.55 -7.44
C SER A 61 13.69 -1.52 -7.94
N GLY A 62 12.60 -0.97 -8.44
CA GLY A 62 11.50 -1.76 -8.96
C GLY A 62 10.36 -0.91 -9.48
N THR A 63 9.16 -1.43 -9.36
CA THR A 63 7.94 -0.84 -9.90
C THR A 63 6.91 -0.56 -8.81
N VAL A 64 6.08 0.44 -9.07
CA VAL A 64 4.82 0.68 -8.37
C VAL A 64 3.67 0.55 -9.37
N SER A 65 2.52 0.07 -8.88
CA SER A 65 1.29 -0.12 -9.63
C SER A 65 0.07 0.16 -8.75
N GLY A 66 -1.11 0.16 -9.32
CA GLY A 66 -2.36 0.49 -8.65
C GLY A 66 -2.92 1.81 -9.18
N GLU A 67 -3.34 2.71 -8.33
CA GLU A 67 -3.87 4.02 -8.76
C GLU A 67 -2.84 4.89 -9.46
N ARG A 68 -1.55 4.58 -9.28
CA ARG A 68 -0.42 5.16 -10.02
C ARG A 68 0.50 4.06 -10.50
N GLN A 69 1.13 4.31 -11.63
CA GLN A 69 2.14 3.40 -12.18
C GLN A 69 3.47 4.14 -12.30
N GLY A 70 4.57 3.40 -12.17
CA GLY A 70 5.88 4.00 -12.32
C GLY A 70 7.02 3.15 -11.76
N ARG A 71 8.16 3.81 -11.53
CA ARG A 71 9.34 3.20 -10.93
C ARG A 71 9.57 3.71 -9.52
N ALA A 72 10.03 2.81 -8.66
CA ALA A 72 10.47 3.15 -7.31
C ALA A 72 11.96 2.89 -7.16
N THR A 73 12.65 3.79 -6.46
CA THR A 73 13.94 3.56 -5.85
C THR A 73 13.79 3.72 -4.36
N LEU A 74 14.35 2.80 -3.60
CA LEU A 74 14.24 2.73 -2.16
C LEU A 74 15.64 2.57 -1.56
N VAL A 75 15.97 3.38 -0.56
CA VAL A 75 17.05 3.10 0.37
C VAL A 75 16.42 2.56 1.65
N PHE A 76 16.81 1.36 2.05
CA PHE A 76 16.25 0.63 3.18
C PHE A 76 17.36 0.23 4.15
N GLY A 77 17.21 0.54 5.42
CA GLY A 77 18.21 0.27 6.45
C GLY A 77 17.59 -0.21 7.75
N PHE A 78 18.42 -0.92 8.52
CA PHE A 78 18.12 -1.33 9.87
C PHE A 78 18.92 -0.45 10.84
N ASP A 79 18.28 0.00 11.91
CA ASP A 79 18.95 0.76 12.96
C ASP A 79 19.76 -0.19 13.84
N GLU A 80 21.08 0.01 13.87
CA GLU A 80 21.97 -0.77 14.72
C GLU A 80 21.71 -0.49 16.21
N GLY A 81 21.64 -1.55 17.00
CA GLY A 81 21.52 -1.45 18.47
C GLY A 81 20.12 -1.26 19.02
N SER A 82 19.12 -1.07 18.20
CA SER A 82 17.75 -1.06 18.64
C SER A 82 17.19 -2.48 18.69
N SER A 83 17.59 -3.26 19.71
CA SER A 83 16.81 -4.44 20.11
C SER A 83 15.47 -3.94 20.69
N GLY A 84 14.63 -3.38 19.82
CA GLY A 84 13.20 -3.27 20.09
C GLY A 84 12.72 -4.64 20.52
N GLN A 85 11.53 -4.73 21.06
CA GLN A 85 10.93 -5.98 21.54
C GLN A 85 11.47 -7.23 20.85
N ALA A 86 11.81 -8.29 21.62
CA ALA A 86 12.39 -9.52 21.11
C ALA A 86 11.74 -9.97 19.78
N GLY A 87 12.53 -10.12 18.73
CA GLY A 87 12.06 -10.54 17.41
C GLY A 87 11.66 -9.41 16.43
N LYS A 88 11.84 -8.13 16.80
CA LYS A 88 11.61 -6.97 15.91
C LYS A 88 12.88 -6.15 15.73
N ALA A 89 13.12 -5.67 14.52
CA ALA A 89 14.17 -4.70 14.20
C ALA A 89 13.53 -3.36 13.83
N LEU A 90 14.14 -2.25 14.27
CA LEU A 90 13.74 -0.93 13.77
C LEU A 90 14.30 -0.75 12.37
N VAL A 91 13.48 -0.16 11.51
CA VAL A 91 13.82 0.08 10.10
C VAL A 91 13.46 1.48 9.70
N HIS A 92 14.26 2.00 8.77
CA HIS A 92 13.98 3.26 8.09
C HIS A 92 14.06 3.08 6.58
N SER A 93 13.32 3.89 5.86
CA SER A 93 13.33 3.87 4.40
C SER A 93 13.16 5.26 3.81
N TYR A 94 13.85 5.47 2.68
CA TYR A 94 13.71 6.65 1.85
C TYR A 94 13.29 6.25 0.45
N TRP A 95 12.15 6.76 0.01
CA TRP A 95 11.50 6.44 -1.25
C TRP A 95 11.62 7.58 -2.26
N VAL A 96 11.90 7.21 -3.50
CA VAL A 96 11.76 8.05 -4.69
C VAL A 96 10.86 7.32 -5.66
N VAL A 97 9.63 7.80 -5.83
CA VAL A 97 8.66 7.26 -6.78
C VAL A 97 8.59 8.20 -7.97
N LYS A 98 8.93 7.69 -9.16
CA LYS A 98 8.79 8.35 -10.45
C LYS A 98 7.55 7.79 -11.12
N ALA A 99 6.43 8.49 -10.98
CA ALA A 99 5.13 8.09 -11.51
C ALA A 99 4.92 8.56 -12.94
N GLU A 100 3.94 7.96 -13.58
CA GLU A 100 3.38 8.37 -14.85
C GLU A 100 1.90 8.76 -14.63
N PRO A 101 1.52 10.05 -14.79
CA PRO A 101 2.33 11.18 -15.27
C PRO A 101 3.37 11.67 -14.24
N ALA A 102 4.44 12.33 -14.72
CA ALA A 102 5.55 12.78 -13.87
C ALA A 102 5.14 13.75 -12.75
N SER A 103 4.04 14.49 -12.94
CA SER A 103 3.45 15.39 -11.93
C SER A 103 3.01 14.66 -10.65
N GLU A 104 2.82 13.36 -10.72
CA GLU A 104 2.42 12.53 -9.58
C GLU A 104 3.59 11.87 -8.84
N SER A 105 4.83 12.20 -9.27
CA SER A 105 6.04 11.70 -8.63
C SER A 105 6.23 12.31 -7.25
N PHE A 106 6.81 11.53 -6.33
CA PHE A 106 7.01 11.98 -4.95
C PHE A 106 8.24 11.34 -4.31
N LYS A 107 8.66 11.92 -3.17
CA LYS A 107 9.64 11.33 -2.25
C LYS A 107 9.02 11.21 -0.87
N ALA A 108 9.34 10.12 -0.15
CA ALA A 108 8.83 9.89 1.19
C ALA A 108 9.92 9.34 2.12
N LYS A 109 9.78 9.66 3.42
CA LYS A 109 10.60 9.07 4.49
C LYS A 109 9.68 8.34 5.44
N LEU A 110 10.01 7.07 5.70
CA LEU A 110 9.22 6.22 6.58
C LEU A 110 10.13 5.52 7.58
N SER A 111 9.59 5.21 8.74
CA SER A 111 10.22 4.40 9.76
C SER A 111 9.21 3.48 10.43
N GLY A 112 9.68 2.42 11.06
CA GLY A 112 8.82 1.46 11.71
C GLY A 112 9.57 0.20 12.11
N THR A 113 8.92 -0.95 11.99
CA THR A 113 9.49 -2.22 12.45
C THR A 113 9.46 -3.29 11.36
N ALA A 114 10.43 -4.20 11.43
CA ALA A 114 10.46 -5.46 10.69
C ALA A 114 10.45 -6.62 11.68
N GLU A 115 9.60 -7.61 11.47
CA GLU A 115 9.63 -8.87 12.21
C GLU A 115 10.73 -9.77 11.65
N VAL A 116 11.69 -10.15 12.50
CA VAL A 116 12.89 -10.88 12.07
C VAL A 116 12.54 -12.28 11.54
N VAL A 117 11.51 -12.91 12.06
CA VAL A 117 11.13 -14.29 11.68
C VAL A 117 10.27 -14.31 10.41
N SER A 118 9.23 -13.48 10.35
CA SER A 118 8.28 -13.47 9.22
C SER A 118 8.75 -12.59 8.06
N GLY A 119 9.65 -11.64 8.31
CA GLY A 119 10.04 -10.59 7.37
C GLY A 119 8.93 -9.55 7.13
N GLN A 120 7.86 -9.56 7.91
CA GLN A 120 6.81 -8.57 7.77
C GLN A 120 7.29 -7.20 8.26
N THR A 121 6.96 -6.15 7.52
CA THR A 121 7.28 -4.77 7.90
C THR A 121 6.04 -3.91 7.93
N HIS A 122 6.04 -2.96 8.83
CA HIS A 122 5.05 -1.90 8.88
C HIS A 122 5.77 -0.58 9.12
N LEU A 123 5.73 0.32 8.13
CA LEU A 123 6.41 1.59 8.18
C LEU A 123 5.41 2.72 7.98
N VAL A 124 5.60 3.80 8.72
CA VAL A 124 4.77 5.00 8.64
C VAL A 124 5.68 6.22 8.48
N GLY A 125 5.23 7.21 7.74
CA GLY A 125 5.95 8.45 7.55
C GLY A 125 5.19 9.48 6.75
N LYS A 126 5.92 10.32 6.01
CA LYS A 126 5.33 11.42 5.24
C LYS A 126 6.00 11.57 3.89
N ILE A 127 5.24 12.09 2.93
CA ILE A 127 5.78 12.59 1.66
C ILE A 127 6.53 13.88 1.97
N THR A 128 7.81 13.92 1.59
CA THR A 128 8.69 15.07 1.84
C THR A 128 8.76 16.02 0.66
N GLU A 129 8.60 15.51 -0.56
CA GLU A 129 8.69 16.28 -1.81
C GLU A 129 7.73 15.73 -2.87
N GLY A 130 7.34 16.58 -3.82
CA GLY A 130 6.53 16.21 -4.99
C GLY A 130 5.03 16.17 -4.70
N ALA A 131 4.32 15.33 -5.44
CA ALA A 131 2.87 15.17 -5.31
C ALA A 131 2.49 14.74 -3.90
N ASN A 132 1.41 15.30 -3.37
CA ASN A 132 0.90 15.00 -2.04
C ASN A 132 1.87 15.29 -0.88
N LYS A 133 2.81 16.25 -1.05
CA LYS A 133 3.74 16.65 0.01
C LYS A 133 3.02 16.92 1.33
N GLY A 134 3.57 16.38 2.42
CA GLY A 134 3.05 16.49 3.77
C GLY A 134 2.05 15.41 4.16
N ARG A 135 1.46 14.66 3.20
CA ARG A 135 0.53 13.58 3.52
C ARG A 135 1.24 12.42 4.20
N ARG A 136 0.52 11.74 5.07
CA ARG A 136 0.96 10.51 5.70
C ARG A 136 1.04 9.39 4.67
N VAL A 137 2.06 8.57 4.81
CA VAL A 137 2.27 7.36 4.03
C VAL A 137 2.43 6.20 5.00
N GLU A 138 1.81 5.10 4.67
CA GLU A 138 1.92 3.85 5.40
C GLU A 138 2.28 2.73 4.42
N THR A 139 3.23 1.85 4.79
CA THR A 139 3.56 0.69 3.99
C THR A 139 3.48 -0.57 4.83
N SER A 140 2.90 -1.61 4.25
CA SER A 140 2.93 -2.97 4.76
C SER A 140 3.59 -3.87 3.73
N SER A 141 4.66 -4.56 4.11
CA SER A 141 5.43 -5.37 3.17
C SER A 141 6.04 -6.61 3.78
N ARG A 142 6.57 -7.45 2.90
CA ARG A 142 7.33 -8.64 3.23
C ARG A 142 8.72 -8.56 2.64
N LEU A 143 9.72 -8.75 3.50
CA LEU A 143 11.12 -8.87 3.12
C LEU A 143 11.38 -10.31 2.69
N LEU A 144 11.90 -10.51 1.49
CA LEU A 144 12.23 -11.82 0.95
C LEU A 144 13.73 -12.11 1.19
N ASN A 145 14.04 -13.35 1.53
CA ASN A 145 15.38 -13.79 1.91
C ASN A 145 16.00 -13.00 3.09
N PHE A 146 15.14 -12.51 3.98
CA PHE A 146 15.58 -11.84 5.20
C PHE A 146 15.91 -12.86 6.31
N GLY A 147 17.00 -12.64 7.05
CA GLY A 147 17.40 -13.50 8.18
C GLY A 147 18.88 -13.38 8.53
N PRO A 148 19.34 -14.01 9.63
CA PRO A 148 20.67 -13.81 10.20
C PRO A 148 21.85 -14.10 9.26
N ASN A 149 21.68 -15.04 8.32
CA ASN A 149 22.69 -15.44 7.35
C ASN A 149 22.24 -15.24 5.89
N ARG A 150 21.23 -14.38 5.67
CA ARG A 150 20.67 -14.13 4.34
C ARG A 150 20.77 -12.66 4.01
N SER A 151 20.99 -12.36 2.74
CA SER A 151 20.92 -11.00 2.25
C SER A 151 19.50 -10.73 1.76
N LEU A 152 18.90 -9.62 2.19
CA LEU A 152 17.62 -9.15 1.66
C LEU A 152 17.72 -9.07 0.13
N SER A 153 16.80 -9.74 -0.57
CA SER A 153 16.78 -9.73 -2.05
C SER A 153 15.68 -8.83 -2.61
N ASP A 154 14.48 -8.94 -2.07
CA ASP A 154 13.29 -8.29 -2.61
C ASP A 154 12.41 -7.81 -1.47
N ILE A 155 11.56 -6.81 -1.76
CA ILE A 155 10.47 -6.36 -0.90
C ILE A 155 9.21 -6.26 -1.75
N ASP A 156 8.18 -7.00 -1.34
CA ASP A 156 6.83 -6.90 -1.89
C ASP A 156 5.91 -6.25 -0.88
N GLY A 157 5.05 -5.34 -1.32
CA GLY A 157 4.14 -4.69 -0.40
C GLY A 157 3.15 -3.72 -1.02
N ASN A 158 2.40 -3.12 -0.12
CA ASN A 158 1.42 -2.09 -0.42
C ASN A 158 1.79 -0.78 0.29
N MET A 159 1.47 0.32 -0.34
CA MET A 159 1.64 1.68 0.17
C MET A 159 0.30 2.39 0.11
N ILE A 160 -0.10 3.00 1.20
CA ILE A 160 -1.30 3.82 1.32
C ILE A 160 -0.86 5.25 1.60
N ILE A 161 -1.34 6.18 0.79
CA ILE A 161 -1.16 7.62 1.00
C ILE A 161 -2.51 8.16 1.45
N ASP A 162 -2.59 8.69 2.66
CA ASP A 162 -3.83 9.21 3.22
C ASP A 162 -4.39 10.35 2.38
N GLY A 163 -5.71 10.48 2.35
CA GLY A 163 -6.44 11.59 1.79
C GLY A 163 -6.13 12.93 2.50
N LYS A 164 -6.67 14.01 1.95
CA LYS A 164 -6.63 15.33 2.62
C LYS A 164 -7.66 15.40 3.71
#